data_ef7a65a45fc9a1ad7a2e247f8486dc92
#
_entry.id   ef7a65a45fc9a1ad7a2e247f8486dc92
#
_cell.length_a   1.000
_cell.length_b   1.000
_cell.length_c   1.000
_cell.angle_alpha   90.00
_cell.angle_beta   90.00
_cell.angle_gamma   90.00
#
_symmetry.space_group_name_H-M   'P 1'
#
loop_
_entity.id
_entity.type
_entity.pdbx_description
1 polymer ?
#
loop_
_entity_poly.entity_id
_entity_poly.type
_entity_poly.pdbx_seq_one_letter_code
_entity_poly.pdbx_strand_id
1 'polypeptide(L)'
;MSQVVQSRRLRAIDIGKRKAEGRKITALTAYHAHTAGIVDAYCDFILVGDSLGMVMHGMESTIPVTLEMMILQAQAVIRGTSKALVVVDMPFGSYEASREQAFLNASRVLKETGAGAIKMEGGAHFAETVAFLVQRGVPVMGHIGLTPQAVNTMGGFKVQGRAPDDERRLMEDARAISEAGAFAIVLEGIVEPVARAIATSPRVTAATIGIGASAVCDGQILVLEDMLGLSERTPKFVRQFGSLRSHIEEAVKAYTEEVRAGRFPADDHTYG
;
A
#
# COMPACT_ATOMS: atom_id res chain seq x y z
N MET A 1 5.12 39.15 10.64
CA MET A 1 5.79 37.86 10.36
C MET A 1 4.70 36.87 9.98
N SER A 2 4.56 36.53 8.69
CA SER A 2 3.61 35.52 8.26
C SER A 2 4.12 34.15 8.73
N GLN A 3 3.38 33.51 9.63
CA GLN A 3 3.62 32.14 9.99
C GLN A 3 3.43 31.30 8.69
N VAL A 4 4.51 30.78 8.16
CA VAL A 4 4.46 29.68 7.20
C VAL A 4 3.80 28.53 7.94
N VAL A 5 2.53 28.27 7.65
CA VAL A 5 1.82 27.08 8.13
C VAL A 5 2.54 25.91 7.52
N GLN A 6 3.47 25.32 8.26
CA GLN A 6 4.11 24.08 7.88
C GLN A 6 2.99 23.03 7.76
N SER A 7 2.67 22.60 6.55
CA SER A 7 1.63 21.60 6.33
C SER A 7 2.06 20.31 7.05
N ARG A 8 1.35 19.97 8.13
CA ARG A 8 1.63 18.74 8.88
C ARG A 8 1.37 17.52 8.02
N ARG A 9 2.13 16.45 8.24
CA ARG A 9 1.85 15.13 7.64
C ARG A 9 0.42 14.68 7.96
N LEU A 10 -0.29 14.11 6.98
CA LEU A 10 -1.61 13.52 7.16
C LEU A 10 -1.53 12.34 8.15
N ARG A 11 -2.61 12.14 8.88
CA ARG A 11 -2.78 11.08 9.88
C ARG A 11 -3.97 10.19 9.49
N ALA A 12 -4.09 9.03 10.11
CA ALA A 12 -5.21 8.11 9.90
C ALA A 12 -6.59 8.80 10.03
N ILE A 13 -6.76 9.69 11.00
CA ILE A 13 -8.00 10.46 11.19
C ILE A 13 -8.33 11.37 9.99
N ASP A 14 -7.34 11.87 9.28
CA ASP A 14 -7.55 12.74 8.12
C ASP A 14 -8.08 11.95 6.92
N ILE A 15 -7.77 10.64 6.82
CA ILE A 15 -8.35 9.72 5.83
C ILE A 15 -9.85 9.53 6.09
N GLY A 16 -10.25 9.30 7.34
CA GLY A 16 -11.67 9.22 7.72
C GLY A 16 -12.45 10.51 7.41
N LYS A 17 -11.83 11.69 7.62
CA LYS A 17 -12.45 12.98 7.25
C LYS A 17 -12.71 13.09 5.76
N ARG A 18 -11.78 12.63 4.89
CA ARG A 18 -11.99 12.64 3.44
C ARG A 18 -13.21 11.82 3.04
N LYS A 19 -13.39 10.63 3.63
CA LYS A 19 -14.63 9.84 3.43
C LYS A 19 -15.86 10.62 3.84
N ALA A 20 -15.87 11.22 5.02
CA ALA A 20 -17.01 12.00 5.52
C ALA A 20 -17.34 13.21 4.63
N GLU A 21 -16.33 13.80 3.99
CA GLU A 21 -16.45 14.92 3.05
C GLU A 21 -16.77 14.46 1.61
N GLY A 22 -16.87 13.16 1.34
CA GLY A 22 -17.08 12.61 -0.01
C GLY A 22 -15.89 12.84 -0.96
N ARG A 23 -14.70 13.13 -0.44
CA ARG A 23 -13.48 13.38 -1.22
C ARG A 23 -12.77 12.07 -1.49
N LYS A 24 -12.48 11.79 -2.76
CA LYS A 24 -11.74 10.58 -3.15
C LYS A 24 -10.32 10.60 -2.60
N ILE A 25 -9.92 9.46 -2.06
CA ILE A 25 -8.61 9.22 -1.47
C ILE A 25 -7.69 8.63 -2.54
N THR A 26 -6.53 9.24 -2.74
CA THR A 26 -5.52 8.77 -3.70
C THR A 26 -4.33 8.16 -2.98
N ALA A 27 -3.89 7.00 -3.45
CA ALA A 27 -2.74 6.32 -2.88
C ALA A 27 -1.94 5.55 -3.93
N LEU A 28 -0.65 5.41 -3.66
CA LEU A 28 0.28 4.56 -4.40
C LEU A 28 1.23 3.89 -3.41
N THR A 29 1.86 2.80 -3.83
CA THR A 29 2.99 2.28 -3.09
C THR A 29 4.23 3.13 -3.33
N ALA A 30 5.19 3.10 -2.41
CA ALA A 30 6.56 3.53 -2.64
C ALA A 30 7.50 2.79 -1.70
N TYR A 31 8.76 2.59 -2.14
CA TYR A 31 9.70 1.74 -1.43
C TYR A 31 11.07 2.41 -1.23
N HIS A 32 11.31 3.59 -1.79
CA HIS A 32 12.55 4.36 -1.61
C HIS A 32 12.31 5.87 -1.66
N ALA A 33 13.25 6.65 -1.16
CA ALA A 33 13.11 8.08 -0.93
C ALA A 33 12.76 8.89 -2.20
N HIS A 34 13.35 8.56 -3.37
CA HIS A 34 13.14 9.34 -4.60
C HIS A 34 11.70 9.27 -5.11
N THR A 35 11.17 8.05 -5.32
CA THR A 35 9.79 7.90 -5.77
C THR A 35 8.80 8.35 -4.71
N ALA A 36 9.08 8.08 -3.42
CA ALA A 36 8.25 8.54 -2.32
C ALA A 36 8.10 10.06 -2.31
N GLY A 37 9.18 10.83 -2.56
CA GLY A 37 9.12 12.29 -2.64
C GLY A 37 8.26 12.81 -3.78
N ILE A 38 8.22 12.10 -4.93
CA ILE A 38 7.33 12.43 -6.04
C ILE A 38 5.87 12.13 -5.66
N VAL A 39 5.61 10.93 -5.13
CA VAL A 39 4.25 10.49 -4.75
C VAL A 39 3.67 11.35 -3.63
N ASP A 40 4.48 11.80 -2.68
CA ASP A 40 4.10 12.64 -1.51
C ASP A 40 3.37 13.93 -1.90
N ALA A 41 3.65 14.46 -3.09
CA ALA A 41 3.02 15.69 -3.56
C ALA A 41 1.56 15.49 -4.02
N TYR A 42 1.18 14.27 -4.37
CA TYR A 42 -0.08 13.97 -5.07
C TYR A 42 -0.98 12.99 -4.36
N CYS A 43 -0.47 12.19 -3.43
CA CYS A 43 -1.23 11.16 -2.73
C CYS A 43 -1.57 11.56 -1.29
N ASP A 44 -2.70 11.04 -0.81
CA ASP A 44 -3.15 11.23 0.55
C ASP A 44 -2.45 10.29 1.53
N PHE A 45 -2.16 9.08 1.05
CA PHE A 45 -1.28 8.17 1.77
C PHE A 45 -0.36 7.41 0.80
N ILE A 46 0.74 6.94 1.34
CA ILE A 46 1.73 6.09 0.68
C ILE A 46 1.78 4.78 1.44
N LEU A 47 1.68 3.67 0.72
CA LEU A 47 1.83 2.35 1.29
C LEU A 47 3.25 1.83 1.03
N VAL A 48 3.96 1.50 2.09
CA VAL A 48 5.13 0.63 2.02
C VAL A 48 4.61 -0.79 2.11
N GLY A 49 4.32 -1.38 0.93
CA GLY A 49 3.70 -2.69 0.81
C GLY A 49 4.73 -3.82 0.83
N ASP A 50 4.35 -4.99 1.35
CA ASP A 50 5.17 -6.20 1.26
C ASP A 50 5.31 -6.73 -0.18
N SER A 51 4.52 -6.20 -1.11
CA SER A 51 4.72 -6.32 -2.56
C SER A 51 6.13 -5.91 -3.01
N LEU A 52 6.89 -5.15 -2.18
CA LEU A 52 8.32 -4.88 -2.40
C LEU A 52 9.14 -6.15 -2.64
N GLY A 53 8.78 -7.26 -2.00
CA GLY A 53 9.41 -8.55 -2.23
C GLY A 53 9.35 -8.95 -3.70
N MET A 54 8.20 -8.78 -4.33
CA MET A 54 7.99 -9.13 -5.74
C MET A 54 8.55 -8.08 -6.70
N VAL A 55 8.21 -6.80 -6.50
CA VAL A 55 8.50 -5.73 -7.49
C VAL A 55 9.90 -5.15 -7.38
N MET A 56 10.56 -5.23 -6.22
CA MET A 56 11.92 -4.74 -6.00
C MET A 56 12.96 -5.86 -5.88
N HIS A 57 12.61 -6.94 -5.20
CA HIS A 57 13.56 -8.01 -4.89
C HIS A 57 13.41 -9.24 -5.78
N GLY A 58 12.41 -9.26 -6.70
CA GLY A 58 12.20 -10.36 -7.63
C GLY A 58 11.76 -11.68 -6.97
N MET A 59 11.20 -11.61 -5.75
CA MET A 59 10.65 -12.77 -5.06
C MET A 59 9.37 -13.25 -5.75
N GLU A 60 9.05 -14.53 -5.68
CA GLU A 60 7.85 -15.11 -6.28
C GLU A 60 6.54 -14.73 -5.56
N SER A 61 6.65 -14.34 -4.28
CA SER A 61 5.52 -13.94 -3.44
C SER A 61 5.96 -12.95 -2.35
N THR A 62 4.99 -12.45 -1.57
CA THR A 62 5.27 -11.57 -0.41
C THR A 62 5.71 -12.35 0.83
N ILE A 63 5.53 -13.68 0.87
CA ILE A 63 5.79 -14.51 2.05
C ILE A 63 7.24 -14.41 2.60
N PRO A 64 8.29 -14.33 1.77
CA PRO A 64 9.67 -14.24 2.29
C PRO A 64 10.04 -12.87 2.87
N VAL A 65 9.18 -11.86 2.74
CA VAL A 65 9.46 -10.50 3.23
C VAL A 65 9.53 -10.49 4.75
N THR A 66 10.61 -9.93 5.30
CA THR A 66 10.82 -9.83 6.74
C THR A 66 10.39 -8.49 7.31
N LEU A 67 10.17 -8.43 8.62
CA LEU A 67 9.86 -7.18 9.33
C LEU A 67 10.99 -6.15 9.19
N GLU A 68 12.24 -6.62 9.20
CA GLU A 68 13.43 -5.79 9.03
C GLU A 68 13.48 -5.15 7.63
N MET A 69 13.11 -5.87 6.58
CA MET A 69 12.98 -5.32 5.23
C MET A 69 11.93 -4.22 5.20
N MET A 70 10.76 -4.45 5.82
CA MET A 70 9.69 -3.46 5.89
C MET A 70 10.12 -2.19 6.64
N ILE A 71 10.80 -2.34 7.77
CA ILE A 71 11.32 -1.23 8.55
C ILE A 71 12.36 -0.43 7.74
N LEU A 72 13.30 -1.10 7.10
CA LEU A 72 14.34 -0.42 6.30
C LEU A 72 13.74 0.42 5.16
N GLN A 73 12.80 -0.16 4.41
CA GLN A 73 12.15 0.54 3.30
C GLN A 73 11.24 1.67 3.81
N ALA A 74 10.50 1.44 4.89
CA ALA A 74 9.67 2.48 5.49
C ALA A 74 10.49 3.69 5.96
N GLN A 75 11.68 3.47 6.55
CA GLN A 75 12.61 4.55 6.89
C GLN A 75 13.05 5.35 5.66
N ALA A 76 13.31 4.69 4.53
CA ALA A 76 13.67 5.38 3.29
C ALA A 76 12.50 6.24 2.77
N VAL A 77 11.28 5.71 2.78
CA VAL A 77 10.06 6.43 2.37
C VAL A 77 9.80 7.62 3.30
N ILE A 78 9.91 7.44 4.62
CA ILE A 78 9.72 8.53 5.61
C ILE A 78 10.70 9.66 5.38
N ARG A 79 11.98 9.37 5.09
CA ARG A 79 12.98 10.41 4.79
C ARG A 79 12.66 11.18 3.50
N GLY A 80 12.00 10.56 2.54
CA GLY A 80 11.61 11.18 1.27
C GLY A 80 10.28 11.95 1.29
N THR A 81 9.51 11.89 2.39
CA THR A 81 8.13 12.40 2.45
C THR A 81 7.88 13.37 3.60
N SER A 82 6.89 14.26 3.44
CA SER A 82 6.53 15.25 4.46
C SER A 82 5.02 15.48 4.60
N LYS A 83 4.20 15.07 3.64
CA LYS A 83 2.77 15.41 3.55
C LYS A 83 1.85 14.20 3.69
N ALA A 84 2.06 13.16 2.88
CA ALA A 84 1.20 11.98 2.87
C ALA A 84 1.31 11.17 4.17
N LEU A 85 0.23 10.53 4.57
CA LEU A 85 0.29 9.49 5.61
C LEU A 85 1.13 8.32 5.06
N VAL A 86 2.12 7.86 5.81
CA VAL A 86 2.85 6.63 5.47
C VAL A 86 2.25 5.47 6.26
N VAL A 87 1.80 4.46 5.56
CA VAL A 87 1.26 3.19 6.07
C VAL A 87 2.26 2.08 5.74
N VAL A 88 2.53 1.17 6.66
CA VAL A 88 3.49 0.08 6.47
C VAL A 88 2.80 -1.26 6.65
N ASP A 89 3.01 -2.19 5.71
CA ASP A 89 2.50 -3.55 5.84
C ASP A 89 3.20 -4.29 6.97
N MET A 90 2.41 -5.01 7.74
CA MET A 90 2.91 -6.07 8.61
C MET A 90 3.13 -7.31 7.74
N PRO A 91 4.37 -7.81 7.57
CA PRO A 91 4.63 -8.95 6.70
C PRO A 91 4.14 -10.25 7.33
N PHE A 92 3.95 -11.29 6.49
CA PHE A 92 3.56 -12.63 6.92
C PHE A 92 4.44 -13.15 8.06
N GLY A 93 3.82 -13.77 9.06
CA GLY A 93 4.51 -14.30 10.25
C GLY A 93 4.77 -13.26 11.35
N SER A 94 4.44 -11.99 11.13
CA SER A 94 4.72 -10.92 12.09
C SER A 94 3.55 -10.58 13.04
N TYR A 95 2.33 -11.09 12.77
CA TYR A 95 1.13 -10.72 13.53
C TYR A 95 0.12 -11.85 13.73
N GLU A 96 0.32 -13.00 13.10
CA GLU A 96 -0.66 -14.08 13.08
C GLU A 96 -0.61 -14.99 14.32
N ALA A 97 0.54 -15.06 15.02
CA ALA A 97 0.71 -15.98 16.14
C ALA A 97 -0.05 -15.52 17.39
N SER A 98 -0.13 -14.23 17.66
CA SER A 98 -0.93 -13.65 18.75
C SER A 98 -1.10 -12.13 18.57
N ARG A 99 -2.12 -11.56 19.23
CA ARG A 99 -2.32 -10.10 19.26
C ARG A 99 -1.21 -9.35 19.99
N GLU A 100 -0.53 -10.00 20.94
CA GLU A 100 0.64 -9.47 21.63
C GLU A 100 1.84 -9.37 20.69
N GLN A 101 2.10 -10.41 19.88
CA GLN A 101 3.10 -10.39 18.82
C GLN A 101 2.80 -9.26 17.82
N ALA A 102 1.56 -9.16 17.36
CA ALA A 102 1.11 -8.11 16.46
C ALA A 102 1.42 -6.71 17.04
N PHE A 103 1.12 -6.49 18.33
CA PHE A 103 1.38 -5.21 18.99
C PHE A 103 2.87 -4.91 19.10
N LEU A 104 3.68 -5.87 19.51
CA LEU A 104 5.13 -5.68 19.63
C LEU A 104 5.76 -5.33 18.27
N ASN A 105 5.40 -6.04 17.22
CA ASN A 105 5.92 -5.76 15.88
C ASN A 105 5.36 -4.47 15.27
N ALA A 106 4.07 -4.18 15.42
CA ALA A 106 3.49 -2.91 14.99
C ALA A 106 4.13 -1.71 15.72
N SER A 107 4.38 -1.84 17.03
CA SER A 107 5.06 -0.80 17.80
C SER A 107 6.51 -0.58 17.36
N ARG A 108 7.22 -1.64 16.97
CA ARG A 108 8.55 -1.53 16.34
C ARG A 108 8.48 -0.74 15.04
N VAL A 109 7.56 -1.12 14.13
CA VAL A 109 7.36 -0.39 12.87
C VAL A 109 7.16 1.09 13.12
N LEU A 110 6.20 1.47 13.98
CA LEU A 110 5.90 2.88 14.23
C LEU A 110 7.08 3.64 14.88
N LYS A 111 7.75 3.02 15.86
CA LYS A 111 8.86 3.66 16.60
C LYS A 111 10.14 3.78 15.78
N GLU A 112 10.48 2.74 15.02
CA GLU A 112 11.74 2.68 14.28
C GLU A 112 11.66 3.46 12.95
N THR A 113 10.46 3.64 12.40
CA THR A 113 10.29 4.30 11.10
C THR A 113 9.71 5.71 11.18
N GLY A 114 8.85 5.98 12.17
CA GLY A 114 8.03 7.19 12.22
C GLY A 114 6.80 7.14 11.32
N ALA A 115 6.42 5.95 10.79
CA ALA A 115 5.18 5.75 10.05
C ALA A 115 3.95 6.08 10.90
N GLY A 116 2.87 6.51 10.27
CA GLY A 116 1.64 6.93 10.94
C GLY A 116 0.61 5.83 11.13
N ALA A 117 0.77 4.66 10.48
CA ALA A 117 -0.15 3.53 10.55
C ALA A 117 0.51 2.24 10.06
N ILE A 118 -0.12 1.11 10.37
CA ILE A 118 0.21 -0.20 9.81
C ILE A 118 -0.95 -0.76 8.97
N LYS A 119 -0.66 -1.72 8.06
CA LYS A 119 -1.68 -2.51 7.36
C LYS A 119 -1.54 -3.98 7.73
N MET A 120 -2.66 -4.68 7.84
CA MET A 120 -2.75 -6.12 8.12
C MET A 120 -3.75 -6.77 7.19
N GLU A 121 -3.44 -7.98 6.73
CA GLU A 121 -4.34 -8.81 5.93
C GLU A 121 -5.19 -9.72 6.83
N GLY A 122 -6.44 -9.92 6.42
CA GLY A 122 -7.37 -10.83 7.07
C GLY A 122 -8.71 -10.18 7.42
N GLY A 123 -9.74 -11.02 7.51
CA GLY A 123 -11.12 -10.62 7.75
C GLY A 123 -11.53 -10.73 9.22
N ALA A 124 -12.76 -11.19 9.44
CA ALA A 124 -13.41 -11.25 10.77
C ALA A 124 -12.57 -11.98 11.83
N HIS A 125 -11.80 -13.00 11.44
CA HIS A 125 -10.94 -13.74 12.35
C HIS A 125 -9.78 -12.92 12.96
N PHE A 126 -9.43 -11.79 12.35
CA PHE A 126 -8.44 -10.83 12.88
C PHE A 126 -9.06 -9.62 13.59
N ALA A 127 -10.38 -9.50 13.64
CA ALA A 127 -11.05 -8.35 14.25
C ALA A 127 -10.62 -8.07 15.70
N GLU A 128 -10.45 -9.12 16.51
CA GLU A 128 -9.96 -8.98 17.90
C GLU A 128 -8.53 -8.43 17.96
N THR A 129 -7.66 -8.87 17.04
CA THR A 129 -6.28 -8.35 16.96
C THR A 129 -6.29 -6.88 16.53
N VAL A 130 -7.11 -6.51 15.55
CA VAL A 130 -7.27 -5.12 15.12
C VAL A 130 -7.77 -4.25 16.28
N ALA A 131 -8.83 -4.69 16.99
CA ALA A 131 -9.36 -3.95 18.14
C ALA A 131 -8.31 -3.81 19.26
N PHE A 132 -7.53 -4.84 19.52
CA PHE A 132 -6.46 -4.82 20.52
C PHE A 132 -5.39 -3.78 20.20
N LEU A 133 -4.98 -3.67 18.93
CA LEU A 133 -4.02 -2.70 18.44
C LEU A 133 -4.57 -1.27 18.50
N VAL A 134 -5.78 -1.06 17.98
CA VAL A 134 -6.43 0.25 17.93
C VAL A 134 -6.64 0.83 19.34
N GLN A 135 -7.11 0.02 20.29
CA GLN A 135 -7.28 0.43 21.70
C GLN A 135 -5.97 0.84 22.38
N ARG A 136 -4.82 0.39 21.84
CA ARG A 136 -3.47 0.75 22.33
C ARG A 136 -2.81 1.85 21.51
N GLY A 137 -3.59 2.54 20.67
CA GLY A 137 -3.12 3.70 19.91
C GLY A 137 -2.37 3.39 18.63
N VAL A 138 -2.43 2.15 18.11
CA VAL A 138 -1.88 1.78 16.79
C VAL A 138 -2.97 1.98 15.73
N PRO A 139 -2.82 2.93 14.79
CA PRO A 139 -3.76 3.07 13.68
C PRO A 139 -3.61 1.90 12.71
N VAL A 140 -4.72 1.19 12.43
CA VAL A 140 -4.73 -0.01 11.59
C VAL A 140 -5.53 0.22 10.33
N MET A 141 -4.95 -0.13 9.18
CA MET A 141 -5.62 -0.33 7.90
C MET A 141 -5.84 -1.85 7.72
N GLY A 142 -7.08 -2.27 7.50
CA GLY A 142 -7.40 -3.65 7.17
C GLY A 142 -7.15 -3.95 5.69
N HIS A 143 -7.10 -5.24 5.32
CA HIS A 143 -7.01 -5.68 3.94
C HIS A 143 -7.78 -6.99 3.78
N ILE A 144 -8.80 -6.98 2.94
CA ILE A 144 -9.67 -8.13 2.67
C ILE A 144 -9.82 -8.39 1.16
N GLY A 145 -10.37 -9.53 0.83
CA GLY A 145 -10.52 -9.99 -0.55
C GLY A 145 -9.39 -10.92 -0.93
N LEU A 146 -8.66 -10.60 -1.99
CA LEU A 146 -7.39 -11.25 -2.27
C LEU A 146 -6.36 -10.77 -1.25
N THR A 147 -5.79 -11.70 -0.51
CA THR A 147 -4.75 -11.46 0.50
C THR A 147 -3.48 -12.19 0.06
N PRO A 148 -2.47 -11.48 -0.51
CA PRO A 148 -1.25 -12.08 -1.04
C PRO A 148 -0.49 -12.95 -0.05
N GLN A 149 -0.51 -12.61 1.24
CA GLN A 149 0.12 -13.40 2.31
C GLN A 149 -0.53 -14.78 2.50
N ALA A 150 -1.82 -14.91 2.15
CA ALA A 150 -2.57 -16.15 2.21
C ALA A 150 -2.58 -16.93 0.87
N VAL A 151 -1.72 -16.57 -0.09
CA VAL A 151 -1.72 -17.13 -1.45
C VAL A 151 -1.67 -18.66 -1.51
N ASN A 152 -0.96 -19.29 -0.58
CA ASN A 152 -0.85 -20.74 -0.49
C ASN A 152 -2.19 -21.41 -0.11
N THR A 153 -2.94 -20.84 0.82
CA THR A 153 -4.24 -21.36 1.24
C THR A 153 -5.35 -20.99 0.26
N MET A 154 -5.22 -19.85 -0.44
CA MET A 154 -6.16 -19.41 -1.48
C MET A 154 -5.97 -20.16 -2.82
N GLY A 155 -4.87 -20.89 -2.96
CA GLY A 155 -4.53 -21.60 -4.19
C GLY A 155 -4.20 -20.66 -5.37
N GLY A 156 -3.50 -19.56 -5.08
CA GLY A 156 -3.04 -18.55 -6.04
C GLY A 156 -3.80 -17.22 -5.96
N PHE A 157 -3.40 -16.27 -6.80
CA PHE A 157 -4.00 -14.93 -6.90
C PHE A 157 -5.35 -15.00 -7.64
N LYS A 158 -6.43 -15.26 -6.89
CA LYS A 158 -7.78 -15.44 -7.47
C LYS A 158 -8.70 -14.29 -7.07
N VAL A 159 -9.51 -13.84 -8.03
CA VAL A 159 -10.60 -12.87 -7.78
C VAL A 159 -11.62 -13.47 -6.80
N GLN A 160 -12.00 -12.71 -5.80
CA GLN A 160 -12.88 -13.08 -4.70
C GLN A 160 -14.33 -12.59 -4.91
N GLY A 161 -15.28 -13.23 -4.24
CA GLY A 161 -16.69 -12.77 -4.24
C GLY A 161 -17.52 -13.32 -5.40
N ARG A 162 -17.13 -14.42 -6.05
CA ARG A 162 -17.88 -15.02 -7.17
C ARG A 162 -19.03 -15.92 -6.71
N ALA A 163 -18.86 -16.59 -5.57
CA ALA A 163 -19.88 -17.46 -5.01
C ALA A 163 -20.72 -16.70 -3.94
N PRO A 164 -22.01 -17.06 -3.73
CA PRO A 164 -22.84 -16.41 -2.71
C PRO A 164 -22.27 -16.48 -1.28
N ASP A 165 -21.57 -17.55 -0.94
CA ASP A 165 -20.92 -17.70 0.35
C ASP A 165 -19.71 -16.77 0.51
N ASP A 166 -18.99 -16.52 -0.57
CA ASP A 166 -17.88 -15.55 -0.59
C ASP A 166 -18.38 -14.12 -0.35
N GLU A 167 -19.53 -13.75 -0.96
CA GLU A 167 -20.13 -12.43 -0.77
C GLU A 167 -20.47 -12.19 0.69
N ARG A 168 -21.19 -13.14 1.32
CA ARG A 168 -21.50 -13.05 2.76
C ARG A 168 -20.28 -12.93 3.62
N ARG A 169 -19.25 -13.74 3.36
CA ARG A 169 -17.99 -13.72 4.09
C ARG A 169 -17.30 -12.38 3.97
N LEU A 170 -17.16 -11.84 2.76
CA LEU A 170 -16.50 -10.57 2.50
C LEU A 170 -17.24 -9.37 3.13
N MET A 171 -18.58 -9.39 3.13
CA MET A 171 -19.39 -8.38 3.83
C MET A 171 -19.17 -8.44 5.33
N GLU A 172 -19.12 -9.64 5.92
CA GLU A 172 -18.84 -9.84 7.35
C GLU A 172 -17.42 -9.44 7.71
N ASP A 173 -16.43 -9.81 6.87
CA ASP A 173 -15.03 -9.41 7.04
C ASP A 173 -14.90 -7.88 7.08
N ALA A 174 -15.50 -7.18 6.12
CA ALA A 174 -15.46 -5.72 6.06
C ALA A 174 -16.11 -5.08 7.29
N ARG A 175 -17.28 -5.61 7.70
CA ARG A 175 -17.99 -5.13 8.88
C ARG A 175 -17.17 -5.32 10.15
N ALA A 176 -16.67 -6.53 10.38
CA ALA A 176 -15.92 -6.88 11.59
C ALA A 176 -14.64 -6.04 11.73
N ILE A 177 -13.90 -5.87 10.65
CA ILE A 177 -12.68 -5.05 10.65
C ILE A 177 -13.01 -3.56 10.87
N SER A 178 -14.10 -3.06 10.27
CA SER A 178 -14.55 -1.68 10.48
C SER A 178 -14.98 -1.44 11.94
N GLU A 179 -15.79 -2.35 12.51
CA GLU A 179 -16.26 -2.28 13.90
C GLU A 179 -15.10 -2.44 14.90
N ALA A 180 -14.03 -3.16 14.55
CA ALA A 180 -12.81 -3.27 15.33
C ALA A 180 -12.01 -1.94 15.40
N GLY A 181 -12.37 -0.93 14.60
CA GLY A 181 -11.79 0.41 14.63
C GLY A 181 -10.69 0.64 13.58
N ALA A 182 -10.58 -0.19 12.54
CA ALA A 182 -9.73 0.12 11.40
C ALA A 182 -10.16 1.45 10.77
N PHE A 183 -9.20 2.34 10.44
CA PHE A 183 -9.51 3.64 9.84
C PHE A 183 -9.80 3.54 8.33
N ALA A 184 -9.27 2.50 7.68
CA ALA A 184 -9.50 2.19 6.28
C ALA A 184 -9.39 0.68 6.04
N ILE A 185 -9.95 0.19 4.93
CA ILE A 185 -9.89 -1.22 4.51
C ILE A 185 -9.57 -1.25 3.02
N VAL A 186 -8.49 -1.95 2.66
CA VAL A 186 -8.18 -2.28 1.26
C VAL A 186 -9.11 -3.41 0.81
N LEU A 187 -9.75 -3.22 -0.35
CA LEU A 187 -10.58 -4.20 -1.04
C LEU A 187 -9.81 -4.64 -2.29
N GLU A 188 -9.15 -5.80 -2.23
CA GLU A 188 -8.32 -6.27 -3.35
C GLU A 188 -8.97 -7.42 -4.10
N GLY A 189 -9.02 -7.30 -5.44
CA GLY A 189 -9.44 -8.38 -6.32
C GLY A 189 -10.83 -8.93 -6.02
N ILE A 190 -11.75 -8.08 -5.56
CA ILE A 190 -13.15 -8.43 -5.26
C ILE A 190 -14.01 -8.07 -6.47
N VAL A 191 -14.93 -8.96 -6.87
CA VAL A 191 -15.88 -8.68 -7.96
C VAL A 191 -16.66 -7.38 -7.69
N GLU A 192 -16.87 -6.58 -8.73
CA GLU A 192 -17.39 -5.23 -8.63
C GLU A 192 -18.70 -5.11 -7.83
N PRO A 193 -19.74 -5.97 -8.02
CA PRO A 193 -20.98 -5.87 -7.25
C PRO A 193 -20.78 -6.02 -5.75
N VAL A 194 -19.92 -6.94 -5.31
CA VAL A 194 -19.61 -7.19 -3.90
C VAL A 194 -18.81 -6.03 -3.31
N ALA A 195 -17.78 -5.58 -4.03
CA ALA A 195 -16.98 -4.42 -3.61
C ALA A 195 -17.84 -3.15 -3.49
N ARG A 196 -18.78 -2.94 -4.40
CA ARG A 196 -19.78 -1.86 -4.34
C ARG A 196 -20.66 -1.98 -3.11
N ALA A 197 -21.23 -3.17 -2.85
CA ALA A 197 -22.07 -3.42 -1.69
C ALA A 197 -21.33 -3.13 -0.38
N ILE A 198 -20.06 -3.54 -0.27
CA ILE A 198 -19.20 -3.22 0.88
C ILE A 198 -19.02 -1.70 1.01
N ALA A 199 -18.59 -1.03 -0.07
CA ALA A 199 -18.24 0.39 -0.05
C ALA A 199 -19.45 1.31 0.25
N THR A 200 -20.66 0.87 -0.07
CA THR A 200 -21.90 1.62 0.18
C THR A 200 -22.65 1.19 1.44
N SER A 201 -22.15 0.18 2.15
CA SER A 201 -22.75 -0.33 3.37
C SER A 201 -22.65 0.68 4.54
N PRO A 202 -23.76 1.05 5.18
CA PRO A 202 -23.72 1.93 6.36
C PRO A 202 -23.02 1.28 7.58
N ARG A 203 -22.80 -0.04 7.54
CA ARG A 203 -22.08 -0.79 8.57
C ARG A 203 -20.56 -0.75 8.40
N VAL A 204 -20.07 -0.28 7.26
CA VAL A 204 -18.64 -0.14 6.97
C VAL A 204 -18.27 1.35 7.10
N THR A 205 -17.93 1.77 8.30
CA THR A 205 -17.55 3.16 8.59
C THR A 205 -16.11 3.49 8.23
N ALA A 206 -15.23 2.49 8.17
CA ALA A 206 -13.86 2.63 7.69
C ALA A 206 -13.84 3.09 6.22
N ALA A 207 -12.83 3.86 5.83
CA ALA A 207 -12.65 4.26 4.43
C ALA A 207 -12.29 3.04 3.57
N THR A 208 -13.00 2.84 2.45
CA THR A 208 -12.73 1.74 1.52
C THR A 208 -11.76 2.16 0.44
N ILE A 209 -10.68 1.39 0.26
CA ILE A 209 -9.62 1.64 -0.72
C ILE A 209 -9.60 0.49 -1.72
N GLY A 210 -9.98 0.75 -2.96
CA GLY A 210 -10.06 -0.28 -3.99
C GLY A 210 -8.72 -0.53 -4.68
N ILE A 211 -8.46 -1.80 -4.97
CA ILE A 211 -7.45 -2.26 -5.93
C ILE A 211 -8.02 -3.45 -6.70
N GLY A 212 -8.38 -3.24 -7.96
CA GLY A 212 -9.12 -4.25 -8.73
C GLY A 212 -10.49 -4.58 -8.12
N ALA A 213 -11.20 -3.58 -7.58
CA ALA A 213 -12.49 -3.73 -6.92
C ALA A 213 -13.54 -2.81 -7.58
N SER A 214 -14.03 -1.76 -6.90
CA SER A 214 -15.07 -0.88 -7.41
C SER A 214 -14.63 0.59 -7.45
N ALA A 215 -15.09 1.33 -8.47
CA ALA A 215 -14.87 2.77 -8.57
C ALA A 215 -15.66 3.58 -7.50
N VAL A 216 -16.64 2.97 -6.83
CA VAL A 216 -17.40 3.65 -5.75
C VAL A 216 -16.66 3.64 -4.43
N CYS A 217 -15.61 2.85 -4.26
CA CYS A 217 -14.74 2.92 -3.07
C CYS A 217 -14.33 4.36 -2.77
N ASP A 218 -14.12 4.67 -1.51
CA ASP A 218 -13.72 6.03 -1.06
C ASP A 218 -12.36 6.45 -1.65
N GLY A 219 -11.50 5.49 -1.97
CA GLY A 219 -10.22 5.72 -2.61
C GLY A 219 -9.74 4.56 -3.48
N GLN A 220 -8.58 4.75 -4.11
CA GLN A 220 -7.91 3.75 -4.96
C GLN A 220 -6.42 3.72 -4.66
N ILE A 221 -5.82 2.53 -4.78
CA ILE A 221 -4.38 2.32 -4.69
C ILE A 221 -3.91 1.44 -5.84
N LEU A 222 -2.69 1.67 -6.31
CA LEU A 222 -1.96 0.79 -7.22
C LEU A 222 -0.51 0.63 -6.74
N VAL A 223 0.13 -0.44 -7.17
CA VAL A 223 1.57 -0.58 -7.11
C VAL A 223 2.18 0.44 -8.08
N LEU A 224 3.12 1.25 -7.60
CA LEU A 224 3.70 2.35 -8.37
C LEU A 224 4.37 1.86 -9.65
N GLU A 225 5.15 0.79 -9.56
CA GLU A 225 5.90 0.21 -10.68
C GLU A 225 4.96 -0.29 -11.78
N ASP A 226 3.83 -0.87 -11.40
CA ASP A 226 2.79 -1.32 -12.34
C ASP A 226 2.14 -0.13 -13.04
N MET A 227 1.75 0.89 -12.26
CA MET A 227 1.12 2.11 -12.76
C MET A 227 2.04 2.88 -13.72
N LEU A 228 3.33 2.91 -13.45
CA LEU A 228 4.34 3.55 -14.30
C LEU A 228 4.71 2.75 -15.56
N GLY A 229 4.29 1.50 -15.68
CA GLY A 229 4.65 0.62 -16.80
C GLY A 229 6.10 0.14 -16.74
N LEU A 230 6.62 -0.11 -15.53
CA LEU A 230 7.91 -0.74 -15.32
C LEU A 230 7.82 -2.27 -15.36
N SER A 231 6.76 -2.84 -14.77
CA SER A 231 6.50 -4.27 -14.74
C SER A 231 6.19 -4.82 -16.13
N GLU A 232 6.77 -5.97 -16.50
CA GLU A 232 6.51 -6.64 -17.78
C GLU A 232 5.08 -7.17 -17.90
N ARG A 233 4.55 -7.64 -16.78
CA ARG A 233 3.19 -8.18 -16.68
C ARG A 233 2.49 -7.53 -15.51
N THR A 234 1.28 -7.05 -15.75
CA THR A 234 0.44 -6.43 -14.74
C THR A 234 -0.91 -7.15 -14.64
N PRO A 235 -1.54 -7.17 -13.47
CA PRO A 235 -2.91 -7.65 -13.31
C PRO A 235 -3.88 -6.88 -14.22
N LYS A 236 -5.00 -7.52 -14.61
CA LYS A 236 -6.03 -6.94 -15.49
C LYS A 236 -6.55 -5.57 -15.00
N PHE A 237 -6.60 -5.36 -13.71
CA PHE A 237 -7.13 -4.13 -13.13
C PHE A 237 -6.16 -2.94 -13.19
N VAL A 238 -4.91 -3.17 -13.54
CA VAL A 238 -3.91 -2.11 -13.66
C VAL A 238 -4.07 -1.39 -14.99
N ARG A 239 -4.30 -0.09 -14.92
CA ARG A 239 -4.08 0.82 -16.03
C ARG A 239 -2.69 1.43 -15.89
N GLN A 240 -1.87 1.27 -16.91
CA GLN A 240 -0.58 1.96 -16.99
C GLN A 240 -0.81 3.43 -17.39
N PHE A 241 -0.22 4.35 -16.63
CA PHE A 241 -0.26 5.79 -16.87
C PHE A 241 1.06 6.32 -17.44
N GLY A 242 2.07 5.44 -17.56
CA GLY A 242 3.39 5.74 -18.12
C GLY A 242 3.99 4.53 -18.84
N SER A 243 5.19 4.72 -19.39
CA SER A 243 6.00 3.71 -20.09
C SER A 243 7.44 3.71 -19.58
N LEU A 244 7.60 3.66 -18.26
CA LEU A 244 8.91 3.86 -17.60
C LEU A 244 9.95 2.84 -18.08
N ARG A 245 9.55 1.59 -18.34
CA ARG A 245 10.44 0.55 -18.85
C ARG A 245 11.11 0.99 -20.15
N SER A 246 10.33 1.45 -21.14
CA SER A 246 10.86 1.90 -22.43
C SER A 246 11.81 3.08 -22.27
N HIS A 247 11.47 4.05 -21.41
CA HIS A 247 12.35 5.20 -21.14
C HIS A 247 13.68 4.79 -20.52
N ILE A 248 13.65 3.82 -19.59
CA ILE A 248 14.88 3.27 -18.98
C ILE A 248 15.72 2.55 -20.06
N GLU A 249 15.09 1.71 -20.90
CA GLU A 249 15.76 0.98 -21.97
C GLU A 249 16.43 1.92 -22.97
N GLU A 250 15.72 2.97 -23.40
CA GLU A 250 16.25 4.00 -24.31
C GLU A 250 17.44 4.74 -23.67
N ALA A 251 17.32 5.16 -22.41
CA ALA A 251 18.40 5.87 -21.72
C ALA A 251 19.64 4.98 -21.52
N VAL A 252 19.47 3.72 -21.13
CA VAL A 252 20.57 2.76 -20.97
C VAL A 252 21.24 2.49 -22.32
N LYS A 253 20.46 2.32 -23.40
CA LYS A 253 20.99 2.13 -24.75
C LYS A 253 21.83 3.33 -25.18
N ALA A 254 21.29 4.54 -25.08
CA ALA A 254 22.00 5.76 -25.43
C ALA A 254 23.33 5.90 -24.66
N TYR A 255 23.29 5.74 -23.33
CA TYR A 255 24.48 5.77 -22.50
C TYR A 255 25.55 4.74 -22.96
N THR A 256 25.13 3.49 -23.19
CA THR A 256 26.09 2.45 -23.60
C THR A 256 26.69 2.69 -24.99
N GLU A 257 25.94 3.27 -25.92
CA GLU A 257 26.42 3.66 -27.26
C GLU A 257 27.45 4.80 -27.16
N GLU A 258 27.20 5.83 -26.35
CA GLU A 258 28.11 6.94 -26.11
C GLU A 258 29.44 6.48 -25.50
N VAL A 259 29.36 5.61 -24.45
CA VAL A 259 30.58 5.06 -23.82
C VAL A 259 31.38 4.22 -24.81
N ARG A 260 30.75 3.34 -25.59
CA ARG A 260 31.44 2.47 -26.55
C ARG A 260 32.08 3.26 -27.71
N ALA A 261 31.47 4.39 -28.05
CA ALA A 261 31.99 5.27 -29.12
C ALA A 261 33.06 6.26 -28.60
N GLY A 262 33.39 6.24 -27.30
CA GLY A 262 34.34 7.19 -26.71
C GLY A 262 33.85 8.62 -26.64
N ARG A 263 32.55 8.87 -26.74
CA ARG A 263 31.95 10.21 -26.65
C ARG A 263 31.52 10.60 -25.24
N PHE A 264 31.42 9.63 -24.34
CA PHE A 264 31.18 9.88 -22.93
C PHE A 264 32.34 9.28 -22.08
N PRO A 265 32.89 10.03 -21.10
CA PRO A 265 32.56 11.41 -20.76
C PRO A 265 33.08 12.41 -21.83
N ALA A 266 32.35 13.52 -22.04
CA ALA A 266 32.85 14.68 -22.76
C ALA A 266 33.62 15.61 -21.79
N ASP A 267 34.27 16.68 -22.32
CA ASP A 267 35.11 17.57 -21.51
C ASP A 267 34.36 18.21 -20.32
N ASP A 268 33.08 18.53 -20.49
CA ASP A 268 32.21 19.10 -19.47
C ASP A 268 31.78 18.07 -18.39
N HIS A 269 32.11 16.81 -18.57
CA HIS A 269 31.87 15.73 -17.59
C HIS A 269 33.14 15.27 -16.89
N THR A 270 34.27 15.93 -17.07
CA THR A 270 35.56 15.62 -16.46
C THR A 270 36.01 16.71 -15.50
N TYR A 271 36.82 16.32 -14.51
CA TYR A 271 37.44 17.27 -13.58
C TYR A 271 38.83 17.62 -14.13
N GLY A 272 39.05 18.91 -14.41
CA GLY A 272 40.34 19.46 -14.81
C GLY A 272 41.26 19.76 -13.65
#